data_c2ed22edd7e3e84a6c6391de9cf997cc
#
_entry.id   c2ed22edd7e3e84a6c6391de9cf997cc
#
_cell.length_a   1.000
_cell.length_b   1.000
_cell.length_c   1.000
_cell.angle_alpha   90.00
_cell.angle_beta   90.00
_cell.angle_gamma   90.00
#
_symmetry.space_group_name_H-M   'P 1'
#
loop_
_entity.id
_entity.type
_entity.pdbx_description
1 polymer ?
#
loop_
_entity_poly.entity_id
_entity_poly.type
_entity_poly.pdbx_seq_one_letter_code
_entity_poly.pdbx_strand_id
1 'polypeptide(L)'
;MNYQNDDLRIKEINELLPPVALLEKFPASENAANTVAHARKAIHNILKGNDDRLLVVIGPCSIHDPAAAKEYASRLLTLREALKGELEIVMRVYFEKPRTTVGWKGLINDPHMDNSFRINDGLRIARKLLLEINDSGLPAAGEFLDMITPQYVADLMSWGAIGARTTESQVHRELSSGLSCPVGFKNGTDGTIKVAIDAINAAGAPHCFLSVTKWGHSAIVNTSGNSDCHIILRGGKEPNYSAQHVAEVKVGLAKAGLPAQIMIDFSHANSSKQFKKQMEVGADVCQQIAGGENAIMGVMIESHLVEGNQSLESGEPLTYGKSVTDACIGWEDTETILRQLADAVKARRG
;
A
#
# COMPACT_ATOMS: atom_id res chain seq x y z
N MET A 1 -16.70 -38.71 -30.80
CA MET A 1 -16.22 -38.58 -29.40
C MET A 1 -16.08 -37.06 -29.12
N ASN A 2 -16.87 -36.52 -28.18
CA ASN A 2 -16.69 -35.14 -27.74
C ASN A 2 -15.61 -35.14 -26.67
N TYR A 3 -14.47 -34.55 -26.98
CA TYR A 3 -13.40 -34.33 -26.00
C TYR A 3 -13.72 -33.05 -25.25
N GLN A 4 -13.73 -33.10 -23.92
CA GLN A 4 -13.77 -31.91 -23.08
C GLN A 4 -12.35 -31.30 -23.08
N ASN A 5 -12.24 -30.02 -23.48
CA ASN A 5 -10.96 -29.33 -23.59
C ASN A 5 -10.83 -28.12 -22.65
N ASP A 6 -11.89 -27.85 -21.85
CA ASP A 6 -11.96 -26.73 -20.91
C ASP A 6 -12.23 -27.25 -19.50
N ASP A 7 -11.86 -26.45 -18.49
CA ASP A 7 -12.07 -26.71 -17.05
C ASP A 7 -11.45 -28.02 -16.51
N LEU A 8 -10.53 -28.64 -17.22
CA LEU A 8 -9.97 -29.96 -16.86
C LEU A 8 -9.24 -29.99 -15.51
N ARG A 9 -8.82 -28.85 -14.98
CA ARG A 9 -8.10 -28.69 -13.71
C ARG A 9 -8.88 -27.89 -12.68
N ILE A 10 -10.07 -27.40 -13.01
CA ILE A 10 -10.96 -26.71 -12.07
C ILE A 10 -11.73 -27.78 -11.30
N LYS A 11 -11.62 -27.75 -9.96
CA LYS A 11 -12.32 -28.70 -9.10
C LYS A 11 -13.70 -28.17 -8.68
N GLU A 12 -13.78 -26.85 -8.46
CA GLU A 12 -14.99 -26.22 -7.97
C GLU A 12 -14.99 -24.75 -8.35
N ILE A 13 -16.18 -24.20 -8.62
CA ILE A 13 -16.40 -22.77 -8.83
C ILE A 13 -17.49 -22.34 -7.83
N ASN A 14 -17.14 -21.42 -6.93
CA ASN A 14 -18.06 -20.82 -5.98
C ASN A 14 -18.29 -19.36 -6.34
N GLU A 15 -19.52 -18.89 -6.22
CA GLU A 15 -19.88 -17.52 -6.51
C GLU A 15 -19.31 -16.55 -5.46
N LEU A 16 -18.70 -15.47 -5.94
CA LEU A 16 -18.31 -14.36 -5.13
C LEU A 16 -19.50 -13.42 -4.92
N LEU A 17 -19.72 -12.97 -3.69
CA LEU A 17 -20.72 -11.94 -3.41
C LEU A 17 -20.45 -10.70 -4.28
N PRO A 18 -21.42 -10.21 -5.07
CA PRO A 18 -21.15 -9.06 -5.93
C PRO A 18 -20.80 -7.82 -5.11
N PRO A 19 -19.87 -6.95 -5.59
CA PRO A 19 -19.44 -5.76 -4.88
C PRO A 19 -20.59 -4.90 -4.36
N VAL A 20 -21.63 -4.67 -5.16
CA VAL A 20 -22.78 -3.85 -4.77
C VAL A 20 -23.45 -4.34 -3.48
N ALA A 21 -23.61 -5.66 -3.30
CA ALA A 21 -24.22 -6.21 -2.09
C ALA A 21 -23.38 -5.96 -0.84
N LEU A 22 -22.04 -5.94 -1.00
CA LEU A 22 -21.14 -5.60 0.11
C LEU A 22 -21.15 -4.10 0.41
N LEU A 23 -21.20 -3.26 -0.63
CA LEU A 23 -21.29 -1.80 -0.49
C LEU A 23 -22.61 -1.39 0.18
N GLU A 24 -23.72 -2.02 -0.17
CA GLU A 24 -25.03 -1.79 0.47
C GLU A 24 -25.06 -2.23 1.93
N LYS A 25 -24.41 -3.35 2.24
CA LYS A 25 -24.31 -3.86 3.62
C LYS A 25 -23.40 -3.02 4.52
N PHE A 26 -22.32 -2.48 3.96
CA PHE A 26 -21.32 -1.65 4.63
C PHE A 26 -21.08 -0.36 3.80
N PRO A 27 -22.05 0.55 3.74
CA PRO A 27 -21.94 1.80 3.01
C PRO A 27 -20.86 2.69 3.67
N ALA A 28 -20.15 3.45 2.86
CA ALA A 28 -19.26 4.47 3.40
C ALA A 28 -20.10 5.51 4.17
N SER A 29 -19.73 5.76 5.42
CA SER A 29 -20.30 6.88 6.18
C SER A 29 -19.80 8.21 5.60
N GLU A 30 -20.49 9.31 5.93
CA GLU A 30 -20.05 10.64 5.54
C GLU A 30 -18.64 10.94 6.07
N ASN A 31 -18.33 10.52 7.29
CA ASN A 31 -17.04 10.73 7.93
C ASN A 31 -15.94 9.95 7.21
N ALA A 32 -16.16 8.66 6.91
CA ALA A 32 -15.22 7.84 6.15
C ALA A 32 -14.99 8.40 4.74
N ALA A 33 -16.05 8.81 4.03
CA ALA A 33 -15.94 9.40 2.70
C ALA A 33 -15.14 10.71 2.71
N ASN A 34 -15.37 11.56 3.71
CA ASN A 34 -14.63 12.82 3.91
C ASN A 34 -13.15 12.55 4.22
N THR A 35 -12.85 11.57 5.09
CA THR A 35 -11.47 11.18 5.41
C THR A 35 -10.70 10.77 4.15
N VAL A 36 -11.29 9.90 3.34
CA VAL A 36 -10.69 9.45 2.08
C VAL A 36 -10.51 10.60 1.10
N ALA A 37 -11.53 11.43 0.90
CA ALA A 37 -11.49 12.55 -0.05
C ALA A 37 -10.41 13.58 0.34
N HIS A 38 -10.34 13.96 1.60
CA HIS A 38 -9.32 14.90 2.11
C HIS A 38 -7.91 14.34 1.97
N ALA A 39 -7.70 13.07 2.34
CA ALA A 39 -6.39 12.44 2.21
C ALA A 39 -5.95 12.31 0.74
N ARG A 40 -6.83 11.90 -0.18
CA ARG A 40 -6.53 11.88 -1.62
C ARG A 40 -6.13 13.25 -2.14
N LYS A 41 -6.86 14.30 -1.74
CA LYS A 41 -6.53 15.68 -2.10
C LYS A 41 -5.19 16.13 -1.53
N ALA A 42 -4.91 15.81 -0.27
CA ALA A 42 -3.62 16.12 0.37
C ALA A 42 -2.46 15.44 -0.37
N ILE A 43 -2.57 14.14 -0.66
CA ILE A 43 -1.56 13.39 -1.38
C ILE A 43 -1.38 13.92 -2.81
N HIS A 44 -2.48 14.25 -3.50
CA HIS A 44 -2.41 14.92 -4.81
C HIS A 44 -1.61 16.23 -4.73
N ASN A 45 -1.88 17.07 -3.73
CA ASN A 45 -1.17 18.34 -3.54
C ASN A 45 0.32 18.11 -3.25
N ILE A 46 0.68 17.10 -2.46
CA ILE A 46 2.08 16.71 -2.22
C ILE A 46 2.75 16.30 -3.54
N LEU A 47 2.09 15.46 -4.35
CA LEU A 47 2.59 15.03 -5.66
C LEU A 47 2.76 16.19 -6.65
N LYS A 48 1.97 17.23 -6.54
CA LYS A 48 2.07 18.43 -7.40
C LYS A 48 2.97 19.53 -6.82
N GLY A 49 3.54 19.31 -5.62
CA GLY A 49 4.38 20.31 -4.95
C GLY A 49 3.61 21.50 -4.35
N ASN A 50 2.29 21.38 -4.20
CA ASN A 50 1.44 22.40 -3.59
C ASN A 50 1.29 22.24 -2.07
N ASP A 51 1.78 21.13 -1.52
CA ASP A 51 1.82 20.80 -0.10
C ASP A 51 3.22 20.24 0.19
N ASP A 52 3.92 20.83 1.13
CA ASP A 52 5.29 20.48 1.46
C ASP A 52 5.42 19.44 2.59
N ARG A 53 4.27 18.91 3.07
CA ARG A 53 4.28 17.81 4.02
C ARG A 53 4.86 16.54 3.39
N LEU A 54 5.37 15.66 4.25
CA LEU A 54 5.84 14.35 3.84
C LEU A 54 4.69 13.33 3.94
N LEU A 55 4.41 12.57 2.87
CA LEU A 55 3.50 11.43 2.91
C LEU A 55 4.16 10.26 3.68
N VAL A 56 3.48 9.75 4.71
CA VAL A 56 3.96 8.60 5.47
C VAL A 56 2.93 7.48 5.43
N VAL A 57 3.23 6.40 4.71
CA VAL A 57 2.43 5.16 4.68
C VAL A 57 3.02 4.18 5.68
N ILE A 58 2.38 4.02 6.84
CA ILE A 58 2.93 3.25 7.97
C ILE A 58 1.90 2.29 8.57
N GLY A 59 2.30 1.08 8.90
CA GLY A 59 1.46 0.07 9.53
C GLY A 59 1.93 -1.35 9.31
N PRO A 60 1.14 -2.36 9.72
CA PRO A 60 1.52 -3.76 9.64
C PRO A 60 1.90 -4.21 8.23
N CYS A 61 2.84 -5.15 8.13
CA CYS A 61 3.19 -5.78 6.85
C CYS A 61 1.94 -6.38 6.19
N SER A 62 1.09 -7.04 6.99
CA SER A 62 -0.25 -7.50 6.60
C SER A 62 -1.19 -7.48 7.79
N ILE A 63 -2.46 -7.31 7.51
CA ILE A 63 -3.53 -7.41 8.52
C ILE A 63 -3.99 -8.85 8.60
N HIS A 64 -3.85 -9.47 9.79
CA HIS A 64 -4.40 -10.79 10.09
C HIS A 64 -5.40 -10.75 11.25
N ASP A 65 -5.24 -9.78 12.15
CA ASP A 65 -6.10 -9.55 13.31
C ASP A 65 -6.74 -8.16 13.26
N PRO A 66 -8.06 -8.06 13.00
CA PRO A 66 -8.77 -6.79 12.97
C PRO A 66 -8.76 -6.05 14.32
N ALA A 67 -8.69 -6.75 15.46
CA ALA A 67 -8.66 -6.10 16.77
C ALA A 67 -7.32 -5.39 16.98
N ALA A 68 -6.22 -6.06 16.71
CA ALA A 68 -4.88 -5.46 16.76
C ALA A 68 -4.73 -4.31 15.76
N ALA A 69 -5.32 -4.42 14.55
CA ALA A 69 -5.31 -3.37 13.56
C ALA A 69 -6.05 -2.10 14.04
N LYS A 70 -7.18 -2.26 14.72
CA LYS A 70 -7.95 -1.13 15.30
C LYS A 70 -7.21 -0.47 16.47
N GLU A 71 -6.56 -1.23 17.31
CA GLU A 71 -5.72 -0.68 18.39
C GLU A 71 -4.55 0.12 17.79
N TYR A 72 -3.86 -0.44 16.79
CA TYR A 72 -2.80 0.26 16.06
C TYR A 72 -3.32 1.56 15.45
N ALA A 73 -4.48 1.53 14.78
CA ALA A 73 -5.12 2.70 14.18
C ALA A 73 -5.42 3.79 15.22
N SER A 74 -5.95 3.43 16.37
CA SER A 74 -6.24 4.37 17.47
C SER A 74 -4.99 5.08 17.98
N ARG A 75 -3.89 4.35 18.16
CA ARG A 75 -2.60 4.93 18.56
C ARG A 75 -2.03 5.83 17.47
N LEU A 76 -2.09 5.38 16.19
CA LEU A 76 -1.57 6.12 15.05
C LEU A 76 -2.34 7.43 14.81
N LEU A 77 -3.65 7.43 15.04
CA LEU A 77 -4.49 8.63 14.91
C LEU A 77 -4.03 9.75 15.84
N THR A 78 -3.63 9.41 17.07
CA THR A 78 -3.08 10.39 18.03
C THR A 78 -1.80 11.05 17.49
N LEU A 79 -0.89 10.25 16.91
CA LEU A 79 0.33 10.78 16.30
C LEU A 79 0.03 11.58 15.03
N ARG A 80 -0.92 11.13 14.21
CA ARG A 80 -1.37 11.86 13.01
C ARG A 80 -1.84 13.28 13.37
N GLU A 81 -2.67 13.41 14.38
CA GLU A 81 -3.16 14.73 14.81
C GLU A 81 -2.03 15.62 15.38
N ALA A 82 -1.10 15.03 16.12
CA ALA A 82 0.03 15.76 16.70
C ALA A 82 1.06 16.22 15.65
N LEU A 83 1.21 15.50 14.52
CA LEU A 83 2.23 15.74 13.50
C LEU A 83 1.65 16.21 12.15
N LYS A 84 0.38 16.57 12.09
CA LYS A 84 -0.34 16.94 10.85
C LYS A 84 0.20 18.18 10.14
N GLY A 85 0.98 18.99 10.83
CA GLY A 85 1.66 20.14 10.25
C GLY A 85 2.80 19.75 9.31
N GLU A 86 3.45 18.63 9.55
CA GLU A 86 4.64 18.17 8.85
C GLU A 86 4.38 16.90 8.03
N LEU A 87 3.49 16.04 8.50
CA LEU A 87 3.26 14.72 7.92
C LEU A 87 1.80 14.53 7.48
N GLU A 88 1.60 13.93 6.32
CA GLU A 88 0.34 13.30 5.95
C GLU A 88 0.46 11.81 6.22
N ILE A 89 -0.02 11.37 7.39
CA ILE A 89 0.07 9.98 7.84
C ILE A 89 -1.15 9.20 7.34
N VAL A 90 -0.88 8.08 6.64
CA VAL A 90 -1.87 7.14 6.11
C VAL A 90 -1.54 5.75 6.65
N MET A 91 -2.53 5.07 7.23
CA MET A 91 -2.31 3.72 7.76
C MET A 91 -2.18 2.70 6.64
N ARG A 92 -1.11 1.92 6.69
CA ARG A 92 -0.92 0.75 5.82
C ARG A 92 -1.87 -0.37 6.27
N VAL A 93 -2.83 -0.75 5.40
CA VAL A 93 -3.86 -1.77 5.64
C VAL A 93 -3.82 -2.78 4.48
N TYR A 94 -2.85 -3.69 4.52
CA TYR A 94 -2.64 -4.67 3.46
C TYR A 94 -3.34 -5.97 3.81
N PHE A 95 -4.33 -6.35 3.02
CA PHE A 95 -5.15 -7.54 3.20
C PHE A 95 -4.71 -8.74 2.37
N GLU A 96 -3.89 -8.50 1.35
CA GLU A 96 -3.41 -9.51 0.41
C GLU A 96 -1.89 -9.52 0.41
N LYS A 97 -1.31 -10.69 0.24
CA LYS A 97 0.17 -10.85 0.22
C LYS A 97 0.60 -11.62 -1.03
N PRO A 98 1.46 -11.00 -1.86
CA PRO A 98 2.07 -11.70 -2.99
C PRO A 98 3.01 -12.79 -2.45
N ARG A 99 2.81 -14.04 -2.91
CA ARG A 99 3.67 -15.17 -2.55
C ARG A 99 4.49 -15.63 -3.75
N THR A 100 5.78 -15.83 -3.52
CA THR A 100 6.69 -16.38 -4.55
C THR A 100 6.42 -17.88 -4.74
N THR A 101 6.05 -18.56 -3.65
CA THR A 101 5.63 -19.96 -3.63
C THR A 101 4.24 -20.09 -2.99
N VAL A 102 3.98 -21.09 -2.17
CA VAL A 102 2.75 -21.25 -1.41
C VAL A 102 2.86 -20.56 -0.03
N GLY A 103 1.74 -20.29 0.62
CA GLY A 103 1.66 -19.69 1.93
C GLY A 103 0.35 -18.90 2.12
N TRP A 104 0.10 -18.42 3.32
CA TRP A 104 -1.07 -17.61 3.63
C TRP A 104 -1.12 -16.36 2.73
N LYS A 105 -2.23 -16.21 1.98
CA LYS A 105 -2.39 -15.17 0.95
C LYS A 105 -2.95 -13.85 1.49
N GLY A 106 -3.26 -13.79 2.78
CA GLY A 106 -3.83 -12.59 3.40
C GLY A 106 -5.27 -12.78 3.89
N LEU A 107 -5.76 -11.78 4.61
CA LEU A 107 -7.06 -11.79 5.29
C LEU A 107 -8.24 -11.98 4.33
N ILE A 108 -8.19 -11.40 3.13
CA ILE A 108 -9.28 -11.56 2.16
C ILE A 108 -9.37 -13.01 1.69
N ASN A 109 -8.23 -13.62 1.37
CA ASN A 109 -8.22 -14.96 0.80
C ASN A 109 -8.46 -16.08 1.83
N ASP A 110 -7.92 -15.90 3.05
CA ASP A 110 -8.02 -16.90 4.12
C ASP A 110 -8.10 -16.19 5.48
N PRO A 111 -9.29 -15.66 5.83
CA PRO A 111 -9.49 -14.83 7.02
C PRO A 111 -9.29 -15.56 8.33
N HIS A 112 -9.44 -16.90 8.35
CA HIS A 112 -9.31 -17.72 9.54
C HIS A 112 -7.94 -18.38 9.68
N MET A 113 -7.07 -18.22 8.65
CA MET A 113 -5.71 -18.82 8.63
C MET A 113 -5.72 -20.36 8.78
N ASP A 114 -6.79 -21.00 8.29
CA ASP A 114 -7.05 -22.45 8.42
C ASP A 114 -7.15 -23.16 7.05
N ASN A 115 -6.81 -22.45 5.96
CA ASN A 115 -6.93 -22.89 4.58
C ASN A 115 -8.37 -23.19 4.15
N SER A 116 -9.38 -22.65 4.83
CA SER A 116 -10.79 -22.74 4.42
C SER A 116 -11.13 -21.85 3.24
N PHE A 117 -10.29 -20.84 2.94
CA PHE A 117 -10.44 -19.89 1.84
C PHE A 117 -11.83 -19.25 1.75
N ARG A 118 -12.40 -18.89 2.90
CA ARG A 118 -13.73 -18.24 2.99
C ARG A 118 -13.66 -16.77 2.53
N ILE A 119 -13.38 -16.58 1.23
CA ILE A 119 -13.08 -15.27 0.62
C ILE A 119 -14.24 -14.27 0.85
N ASN A 120 -15.49 -14.72 0.74
CA ASN A 120 -16.64 -13.85 1.01
C ASN A 120 -16.65 -13.30 2.45
N ASP A 121 -16.19 -14.06 3.43
CA ASP A 121 -16.03 -13.57 4.82
C ASP A 121 -14.85 -12.62 4.91
N GLY A 122 -13.74 -12.95 4.26
CA GLY A 122 -12.56 -12.08 4.19
C GLY A 122 -12.88 -10.70 3.62
N LEU A 123 -13.64 -10.62 2.54
CA LEU A 123 -14.10 -9.36 1.95
C LEU A 123 -14.98 -8.54 2.91
N ARG A 124 -15.89 -9.20 3.65
CA ARG A 124 -16.74 -8.54 4.66
C ARG A 124 -15.89 -7.96 5.79
N ILE A 125 -14.95 -8.74 6.29
CA ILE A 125 -14.04 -8.31 7.38
C ILE A 125 -13.17 -7.15 6.92
N ALA A 126 -12.56 -7.25 5.74
CA ALA A 126 -11.69 -6.22 5.17
C ALA A 126 -12.44 -4.90 4.97
N ARG A 127 -13.61 -4.92 4.33
CA ARG A 127 -14.39 -3.70 4.10
C ARG A 127 -14.86 -3.07 5.41
N LYS A 128 -15.36 -3.88 6.36
CA LYS A 128 -15.79 -3.39 7.68
C LYS A 128 -14.64 -2.71 8.41
N LEU A 129 -13.45 -3.32 8.42
CA LEU A 129 -12.27 -2.75 9.07
C LEU A 129 -11.84 -1.43 8.41
N LEU A 130 -11.80 -1.36 7.08
CA LEU A 130 -11.50 -0.12 6.36
C LEU A 130 -12.49 0.99 6.69
N LEU A 131 -13.78 0.64 6.77
CA LEU A 131 -14.82 1.60 7.13
C LEU A 131 -14.60 2.15 8.54
N GLU A 132 -14.35 1.28 9.53
CA GLU A 132 -14.10 1.67 10.92
C GLU A 132 -12.84 2.55 11.05
N ILE A 133 -11.75 2.23 10.32
CA ILE A 133 -10.52 3.03 10.31
C ILE A 133 -10.77 4.42 9.71
N ASN A 134 -11.37 4.50 8.52
CA ASN A 134 -11.64 5.78 7.88
C ASN A 134 -12.67 6.62 8.67
N ASP A 135 -13.66 5.97 9.29
CA ASP A 135 -14.68 6.63 10.10
C ASP A 135 -14.09 7.27 11.37
N SER A 136 -12.99 6.72 11.90
CA SER A 136 -12.23 7.34 12.98
C SER A 136 -11.43 8.59 12.56
N GLY A 137 -11.33 8.91 11.28
CA GLY A 137 -10.54 10.01 10.73
C GLY A 137 -9.13 9.61 10.29
N LEU A 138 -8.79 8.32 10.31
CA LEU A 138 -7.48 7.83 9.85
C LEU A 138 -7.60 7.29 8.42
N PRO A 139 -6.91 7.91 7.41
CA PRO A 139 -6.94 7.40 6.05
C PRO A 139 -6.17 6.09 5.91
N ALA A 140 -6.61 5.23 4.98
CA ALA A 140 -6.06 3.91 4.76
C ALA A 140 -5.36 3.78 3.39
N ALA A 141 -4.28 3.00 3.35
CA ALA A 141 -3.52 2.65 2.17
C ALA A 141 -3.46 1.13 2.00
N GLY A 142 -3.55 0.64 0.76
CA GLY A 142 -3.48 -0.79 0.45
C GLY A 142 -2.55 -1.12 -0.71
N GLU A 143 -2.31 -2.41 -0.95
CA GLU A 143 -1.71 -2.92 -2.18
C GLU A 143 -2.83 -3.48 -3.06
N PHE A 144 -2.84 -3.13 -4.33
CA PHE A 144 -3.74 -3.72 -5.32
C PHE A 144 -3.04 -4.91 -5.98
N LEU A 145 -3.31 -6.10 -5.45
CA LEU A 145 -2.72 -7.34 -5.92
C LEU A 145 -3.67 -8.10 -6.85
N ASP A 146 -4.93 -8.17 -6.50
CA ASP A 146 -6.00 -8.81 -7.26
C ASP A 146 -6.77 -7.79 -8.11
N MET A 147 -7.30 -8.22 -9.26
CA MET A 147 -7.99 -7.34 -10.20
C MET A 147 -9.46 -7.09 -9.85
N ILE A 148 -10.05 -7.92 -8.99
CA ILE A 148 -11.46 -7.87 -8.60
C ILE A 148 -11.64 -7.18 -7.26
N THR A 149 -10.74 -7.42 -6.31
CA THR A 149 -10.73 -6.86 -4.95
C THR A 149 -10.93 -5.33 -4.91
N PRO A 150 -10.35 -4.53 -5.83
CA PRO A 150 -10.59 -3.08 -5.85
C PRO A 150 -12.05 -2.68 -5.93
N GLN A 151 -12.91 -3.50 -6.57
CA GLN A 151 -14.34 -3.19 -6.66
C GLN A 151 -15.06 -3.21 -5.30
N TYR A 152 -14.48 -3.90 -4.31
CA TYR A 152 -15.03 -4.03 -2.96
C TYR A 152 -14.51 -2.98 -1.97
N VAL A 153 -13.30 -2.44 -2.20
CA VAL A 153 -12.59 -1.66 -1.17
C VAL A 153 -11.98 -0.35 -1.66
N ALA A 154 -11.87 -0.11 -2.98
CA ALA A 154 -11.13 1.06 -3.49
C ALA A 154 -11.77 2.40 -3.11
N ASP A 155 -13.09 2.45 -2.84
CA ASP A 155 -13.78 3.65 -2.35
C ASP A 155 -13.31 4.10 -0.95
N LEU A 156 -12.72 3.18 -0.18
CA LEU A 156 -12.17 3.40 1.16
C LEU A 156 -10.64 3.48 1.21
N MET A 157 -9.97 3.48 0.06
CA MET A 157 -8.50 3.61 -0.04
C MET A 157 -8.11 5.04 -0.41
N SER A 158 -7.23 5.63 0.39
CA SER A 158 -6.69 6.97 0.13
C SER A 158 -5.45 6.96 -0.74
N TRP A 159 -4.71 5.85 -0.73
CA TRP A 159 -3.51 5.60 -1.52
C TRP A 159 -3.35 4.10 -1.78
N GLY A 160 -2.74 3.75 -2.91
CA GLY A 160 -2.50 2.37 -3.28
C GLY A 160 -1.09 2.10 -3.77
N ALA A 161 -0.59 0.87 -3.58
CA ALA A 161 0.67 0.40 -4.12
C ALA A 161 0.46 -0.68 -5.19
N ILE A 162 1.37 -0.70 -6.16
CA ILE A 162 1.64 -1.86 -7.01
C ILE A 162 2.99 -2.45 -6.59
N GLY A 163 2.99 -3.71 -6.21
CA GLY A 163 4.17 -4.40 -5.68
C GLY A 163 5.24 -4.67 -6.75
N ALA A 164 6.47 -4.94 -6.31
CA ALA A 164 7.61 -5.17 -7.20
C ALA A 164 7.42 -6.36 -8.18
N ARG A 165 6.60 -7.35 -7.79
CA ARG A 165 6.31 -8.54 -8.64
C ARG A 165 5.22 -8.25 -9.68
N THR A 166 4.46 -7.18 -9.50
CA THR A 166 3.30 -6.84 -10.34
C THR A 166 3.48 -5.54 -11.13
N THR A 167 4.53 -4.76 -10.86
CA THR A 167 4.85 -3.51 -11.58
C THR A 167 5.06 -3.72 -13.09
N GLU A 168 5.57 -4.87 -13.53
CA GLU A 168 5.71 -5.20 -14.95
C GLU A 168 4.40 -5.66 -15.60
N SER A 169 3.39 -6.02 -14.80
CA SER A 169 2.13 -6.58 -15.30
C SER A 169 1.29 -5.51 -15.99
N GLN A 170 0.92 -5.76 -17.26
CA GLN A 170 0.04 -4.89 -18.03
C GLN A 170 -1.29 -4.67 -17.32
N VAL A 171 -1.92 -5.71 -16.81
CA VAL A 171 -3.24 -5.59 -16.16
C VAL A 171 -3.22 -4.74 -14.90
N HIS A 172 -2.11 -4.71 -14.15
CA HIS A 172 -1.95 -3.84 -12.99
C HIS A 172 -1.73 -2.37 -13.37
N ARG A 173 -1.05 -2.10 -14.50
CA ARG A 173 -0.90 -0.75 -15.06
C ARG A 173 -2.22 -0.22 -15.58
N GLU A 174 -2.99 -1.05 -16.29
CA GLU A 174 -4.35 -0.75 -16.75
C GLU A 174 -5.30 -0.49 -15.57
N LEU A 175 -5.30 -1.35 -14.55
CA LEU A 175 -6.06 -1.14 -13.32
C LEU A 175 -5.73 0.23 -12.70
N SER A 176 -4.45 0.54 -12.54
CA SER A 176 -3.98 1.77 -11.91
C SER A 176 -4.42 3.03 -12.66
N SER A 177 -4.57 2.95 -13.98
CA SER A 177 -5.07 4.05 -14.81
C SER A 177 -6.51 4.48 -14.49
N GLY A 178 -7.28 3.59 -13.85
CA GLY A 178 -8.68 3.82 -13.48
C GLY A 178 -8.93 3.99 -11.98
N LEU A 179 -7.91 3.82 -11.14
CA LEU A 179 -8.06 4.00 -9.70
C LEU A 179 -8.25 5.47 -9.33
N SER A 180 -9.18 5.73 -8.40
CA SER A 180 -9.50 7.08 -7.93
C SER A 180 -8.56 7.59 -6.82
N CYS A 181 -7.51 6.86 -6.50
CA CYS A 181 -6.49 7.25 -5.53
C CYS A 181 -5.11 7.36 -6.20
N PRO A 182 -4.18 8.11 -5.61
CA PRO A 182 -2.77 8.06 -6.01
C PRO A 182 -2.19 6.66 -5.89
N VAL A 183 -1.26 6.30 -6.80
CA VAL A 183 -0.68 4.95 -6.87
C VAL A 183 0.84 5.03 -6.93
N GLY A 184 1.50 4.31 -6.02
CA GLY A 184 2.95 4.12 -6.02
C GLY A 184 3.34 2.79 -6.69
N PHE A 185 4.27 2.84 -7.64
CA PHE A 185 4.84 1.67 -8.30
C PHE A 185 6.22 1.33 -7.72
N LYS A 186 6.37 0.14 -7.14
CA LYS A 186 7.67 -0.32 -6.64
C LYS A 186 8.61 -0.65 -7.80
N ASN A 187 9.89 -0.33 -7.66
CA ASN A 187 10.92 -0.84 -8.57
C ASN A 187 10.97 -2.38 -8.55
N GLY A 188 11.52 -2.97 -9.60
CA GLY A 188 11.65 -4.43 -9.73
C GLY A 188 12.37 -5.08 -8.55
N THR A 189 12.15 -6.38 -8.35
CA THR A 189 12.78 -7.14 -7.26
C THR A 189 14.30 -7.20 -7.34
N ASP A 190 14.85 -7.04 -8.54
CA ASP A 190 16.28 -6.95 -8.84
C ASP A 190 16.89 -5.54 -8.61
N GLY A 191 16.03 -4.54 -8.36
CA GLY A 191 16.41 -3.13 -8.21
C GLY A 191 16.15 -2.28 -9.46
N THR A 192 15.69 -2.87 -10.56
CA THR A 192 15.44 -2.14 -11.83
C THR A 192 14.39 -1.06 -11.66
N ILE A 193 14.78 0.20 -11.87
CA ILE A 193 13.92 1.39 -11.75
C ILE A 193 13.07 1.59 -13.00
N LYS A 194 13.61 1.22 -14.18
CA LYS A 194 12.95 1.42 -15.47
C LYS A 194 11.54 0.85 -15.51
N VAL A 195 11.31 -0.32 -14.92
CA VAL A 195 9.99 -0.98 -14.92
C VAL A 195 8.91 -0.14 -14.21
N ALA A 196 9.29 0.56 -13.12
CA ALA A 196 8.39 1.46 -12.41
C ALA A 196 8.14 2.76 -13.20
N ILE A 197 9.15 3.32 -13.86
CA ILE A 197 9.01 4.49 -14.75
C ILE A 197 8.07 4.16 -15.91
N ASP A 198 8.26 3.01 -16.56
CA ASP A 198 7.38 2.54 -17.64
C ASP A 198 5.94 2.34 -17.13
N ALA A 199 5.77 1.82 -15.90
CA ALA A 199 4.47 1.61 -15.29
C ALA A 199 3.73 2.93 -14.99
N ILE A 200 4.44 3.95 -14.49
CA ILE A 200 3.89 5.29 -14.25
C ILE A 200 3.39 5.90 -15.55
N ASN A 201 4.21 5.85 -16.62
CA ASN A 201 3.83 6.35 -17.92
C ASN A 201 2.61 5.60 -18.48
N ALA A 202 2.58 4.28 -18.39
CA ALA A 202 1.46 3.46 -18.83
C ALA A 202 0.18 3.81 -18.04
N ALA A 203 0.24 3.83 -16.71
CA ALA A 203 -0.92 4.14 -15.87
C ALA A 203 -1.41 5.59 -16.02
N GLY A 204 -0.55 6.51 -16.44
CA GLY A 204 -0.90 7.89 -16.76
C GLY A 204 -1.71 8.05 -18.05
N ALA A 205 -1.72 7.03 -18.92
CA ALA A 205 -2.46 7.05 -20.19
C ALA A 205 -3.87 6.43 -20.05
N PRO A 206 -4.83 6.78 -20.94
CA PRO A 206 -6.11 6.09 -21.06
C PRO A 206 -5.94 4.64 -21.52
N HIS A 207 -6.77 3.74 -20.98
CA HIS A 207 -6.80 2.33 -21.35
C HIS A 207 -8.22 1.82 -21.59
N CYS A 208 -8.32 0.72 -22.34
CA CYS A 208 -9.54 -0.05 -22.55
C CYS A 208 -9.23 -1.52 -22.30
N PHE A 209 -9.84 -2.12 -21.25
CA PHE A 209 -9.50 -3.46 -20.81
C PHE A 209 -10.68 -4.22 -20.19
N LEU A 210 -10.51 -5.52 -19.97
CA LEU A 210 -11.52 -6.38 -19.34
C LEU A 210 -11.45 -6.27 -17.82
N SER A 211 -12.60 -6.06 -17.18
CA SER A 211 -12.73 -6.03 -15.73
C SER A 211 -14.15 -6.45 -15.31
N VAL A 212 -14.53 -6.16 -14.07
CA VAL A 212 -15.86 -6.44 -13.53
C VAL A 212 -16.52 -5.16 -13.05
N THR A 213 -17.86 -5.12 -13.15
CA THR A 213 -18.69 -4.03 -12.63
C THR A 213 -18.93 -4.19 -11.12
N LYS A 214 -19.54 -3.18 -10.47
CA LYS A 214 -20.06 -3.30 -9.10
C LYS A 214 -21.12 -4.38 -8.94
N TRP A 215 -21.79 -4.78 -10.02
CA TRP A 215 -22.74 -5.90 -10.05
C TRP A 215 -22.09 -7.28 -10.23
N GLY A 216 -20.76 -7.35 -10.32
CA GLY A 216 -20.02 -8.60 -10.51
C GLY A 216 -20.04 -9.12 -11.95
N HIS A 217 -20.53 -8.34 -12.91
CA HIS A 217 -20.56 -8.74 -14.31
C HIS A 217 -19.25 -8.37 -15.01
N SER A 218 -18.78 -9.25 -15.88
CA SER A 218 -17.66 -8.95 -16.79
C SER A 218 -18.00 -7.74 -17.65
N ALA A 219 -17.04 -6.85 -17.84
CA ALA A 219 -17.24 -5.59 -18.56
C ALA A 219 -15.98 -5.16 -19.31
N ILE A 220 -16.19 -4.31 -20.33
CA ILE A 220 -15.16 -3.52 -20.96
C ILE A 220 -15.10 -2.19 -20.21
N VAL A 221 -13.92 -1.86 -19.66
CA VAL A 221 -13.69 -0.63 -18.89
C VAL A 221 -12.79 0.30 -19.69
N ASN A 222 -13.21 1.56 -19.81
CA ASN A 222 -12.40 2.63 -20.38
C ASN A 222 -11.98 3.60 -19.28
N THR A 223 -10.70 3.94 -19.21
CA THR A 223 -10.14 4.84 -18.21
C THR A 223 -9.59 6.11 -18.84
N SER A 224 -9.41 7.15 -18.03
CA SER A 224 -8.82 8.42 -18.47
C SER A 224 -7.32 8.53 -18.24
N GLY A 225 -6.73 7.55 -17.54
CA GLY A 225 -5.38 7.65 -16.99
C GLY A 225 -5.35 8.24 -15.58
N ASN A 226 -4.31 7.90 -14.82
CA ASN A 226 -4.08 8.35 -13.46
C ASN A 226 -2.79 9.18 -13.38
N SER A 227 -2.92 10.50 -13.30
CA SER A 227 -1.79 11.44 -13.24
C SER A 227 -1.11 11.52 -11.86
N ASP A 228 -1.60 10.79 -10.87
CA ASP A 228 -1.09 10.78 -9.51
C ASP A 228 -0.29 9.49 -9.20
N CYS A 229 0.40 8.98 -10.22
CA CYS A 229 1.31 7.85 -10.08
C CYS A 229 2.73 8.32 -9.77
N HIS A 230 3.44 7.58 -8.90
CA HIS A 230 4.82 7.87 -8.52
C HIS A 230 5.65 6.60 -8.30
N ILE A 231 6.97 6.73 -8.15
CA ILE A 231 7.88 5.61 -7.91
C ILE A 231 8.05 5.32 -6.41
N ILE A 232 8.23 4.04 -6.06
CA ILE A 232 8.63 3.59 -4.72
C ILE A 232 9.95 2.84 -4.83
N LEU A 233 10.97 3.31 -4.11
CA LEU A 233 12.26 2.65 -3.99
C LEU A 233 12.22 1.65 -2.83
N ARG A 234 12.32 0.35 -3.13
CA ARG A 234 12.25 -0.74 -2.14
C ARG A 234 13.54 -1.56 -2.04
N GLY A 235 14.62 -1.10 -2.71
CA GLY A 235 15.84 -1.86 -2.86
C GLY A 235 15.73 -2.95 -3.94
N GLY A 236 16.79 -3.69 -4.10
CA GLY A 236 16.92 -4.79 -5.05
C GLY A 236 17.95 -5.80 -4.55
N LYS A 237 19.02 -6.03 -5.31
CA LYS A 237 20.19 -6.76 -4.83
C LYS A 237 20.89 -6.02 -3.70
N GLU A 238 20.88 -4.68 -3.78
CA GLU A 238 21.41 -3.75 -2.80
C GLU A 238 20.31 -2.73 -2.40
N PRO A 239 20.42 -2.07 -1.24
CA PRO A 239 19.59 -0.92 -0.89
C PRO A 239 19.67 0.20 -1.93
N ASN A 240 18.59 0.98 -2.11
CA ASN A 240 18.53 2.06 -3.10
C ASN A 240 17.93 3.37 -2.55
N TYR A 241 18.14 3.66 -1.27
CA TYR A 241 17.60 4.85 -0.58
C TYR A 241 18.59 6.00 -0.42
N SER A 242 19.89 5.80 -0.67
CA SER A 242 20.89 6.84 -0.46
C SER A 242 20.70 8.06 -1.38
N ALA A 243 21.27 9.21 -1.01
CA ALA A 243 21.21 10.44 -1.80
C ALA A 243 21.70 10.24 -3.26
N GLN A 244 22.71 9.37 -3.47
CA GLN A 244 23.15 9.02 -4.82
C GLN A 244 22.04 8.31 -5.62
N HIS A 245 21.39 7.32 -5.02
CA HIS A 245 20.29 6.60 -5.70
C HIS A 245 19.11 7.54 -5.98
N VAL A 246 18.75 8.41 -5.05
CA VAL A 246 17.72 9.42 -5.25
C VAL A 246 18.06 10.32 -6.44
N ALA A 247 19.31 10.78 -6.54
CA ALA A 247 19.78 11.59 -7.67
C ALA A 247 19.69 10.84 -9.02
N GLU A 248 20.09 9.57 -9.04
CA GLU A 248 19.98 8.71 -10.24
C GLU A 248 18.53 8.53 -10.69
N VAL A 249 17.62 8.31 -9.74
CA VAL A 249 16.16 8.17 -10.02
C VAL A 249 15.59 9.48 -10.56
N LYS A 250 15.98 10.64 -10.00
CA LYS A 250 15.58 11.97 -10.52
C LYS A 250 15.95 12.13 -11.99
N VAL A 251 17.17 11.73 -12.36
CA VAL A 251 17.62 11.75 -13.77
C VAL A 251 16.78 10.83 -14.64
N GLY A 252 16.46 9.62 -14.16
CA GLY A 252 15.62 8.66 -14.87
C GLY A 252 14.20 9.18 -15.11
N LEU A 253 13.58 9.74 -14.08
CA LEU A 253 12.24 10.36 -14.16
C LEU A 253 12.23 11.55 -15.13
N ALA A 254 13.23 12.45 -15.03
CA ALA A 254 13.34 13.61 -15.92
C ALA A 254 13.50 13.19 -17.39
N LYS A 255 14.29 12.17 -17.71
CA LYS A 255 14.42 11.61 -19.08
C LYS A 255 13.10 11.06 -19.60
N ALA A 256 12.23 10.58 -18.73
CA ALA A 256 10.90 10.08 -19.07
C ALA A 256 9.81 11.18 -19.10
N GLY A 257 10.17 12.44 -18.84
CA GLY A 257 9.21 13.56 -18.74
C GLY A 257 8.32 13.51 -17.50
N LEU A 258 8.72 12.78 -16.45
CA LEU A 258 7.98 12.61 -15.21
C LEU A 258 8.53 13.54 -14.11
N PRO A 259 7.67 14.02 -13.19
CA PRO A 259 8.11 14.77 -12.02
C PRO A 259 8.91 13.87 -11.08
N ALA A 260 9.88 14.45 -10.38
CA ALA A 260 10.72 13.76 -9.40
C ALA A 260 9.94 13.55 -8.09
N GLN A 261 9.03 12.58 -8.08
CA GLN A 261 8.19 12.21 -6.94
C GLN A 261 8.55 10.80 -6.48
N ILE A 262 9.34 10.71 -5.42
CA ILE A 262 9.96 9.48 -4.94
C ILE A 262 9.44 9.16 -3.54
N MET A 263 8.93 7.95 -3.36
CA MET A 263 8.69 7.36 -2.05
C MET A 263 9.81 6.37 -1.73
N ILE A 264 10.29 6.35 -0.49
CA ILE A 264 11.29 5.38 -0.03
C ILE A 264 10.64 4.39 0.93
N ASP A 265 10.66 3.12 0.56
CA ASP A 265 10.25 2.00 1.42
C ASP A 265 11.41 1.63 2.34
N PHE A 266 11.26 1.81 3.64
CA PHE A 266 12.30 1.54 4.64
C PHE A 266 12.52 0.05 4.89
N SER A 267 11.50 -0.78 4.56
CA SER A 267 11.53 -2.22 4.71
C SER A 267 12.16 -2.94 3.49
N HIS A 268 11.88 -4.21 3.34
CA HIS A 268 12.26 -5.06 2.20
C HIS A 268 13.79 -5.10 2.00
N ALA A 269 14.28 -4.86 0.77
CA ALA A 269 15.71 -4.93 0.49
C ALA A 269 16.47 -3.70 1.01
N ASN A 270 15.82 -2.57 1.22
CA ASN A 270 16.44 -1.38 1.82
C ASN A 270 16.91 -1.64 3.25
N SER A 271 16.19 -2.44 4.01
CA SER A 271 16.61 -2.90 5.36
C SER A 271 17.28 -4.28 5.35
N SER A 272 17.58 -4.84 4.17
CA SER A 272 18.07 -6.22 4.04
C SER A 272 17.17 -7.25 4.78
N LYS A 273 15.85 -6.99 4.83
CA LYS A 273 14.84 -7.75 5.59
C LYS A 273 15.08 -7.81 7.11
N GLN A 274 15.91 -6.94 7.65
CA GLN A 274 16.15 -6.79 9.08
C GLN A 274 15.33 -5.61 9.58
N PHE A 275 14.20 -5.87 10.26
CA PHE A 275 13.22 -4.83 10.57
C PHE A 275 13.80 -3.65 11.36
N LYS A 276 14.75 -3.87 12.27
CA LYS A 276 15.42 -2.78 13.01
C LYS A 276 16.22 -1.83 12.12
N LYS A 277 16.72 -2.31 10.98
CA LYS A 277 17.42 -1.45 10.01
C LYS A 277 16.51 -0.43 9.33
N GLN A 278 15.18 -0.57 9.44
CA GLN A 278 14.28 0.50 9.01
C GLN A 278 14.59 1.82 9.73
N MET A 279 15.07 1.76 10.98
CA MET A 279 15.48 2.96 11.74
C MET A 279 16.75 3.61 11.16
N GLU A 280 17.72 2.80 10.69
CA GLU A 280 18.93 3.29 10.01
C GLU A 280 18.59 3.94 8.66
N VAL A 281 17.72 3.27 7.86
CA VAL A 281 17.21 3.85 6.61
C VAL A 281 16.48 5.16 6.88
N GLY A 282 15.64 5.19 7.92
CA GLY A 282 14.91 6.38 8.33
C GLY A 282 15.83 7.53 8.73
N ALA A 283 16.92 7.25 9.47
CA ALA A 283 17.89 8.28 9.86
C ALA A 283 18.59 8.92 8.65
N ASP A 284 19.00 8.12 7.66
CA ASP A 284 19.59 8.61 6.40
C ASP A 284 18.58 9.48 5.62
N VAL A 285 17.35 8.97 5.43
CA VAL A 285 16.29 9.70 4.72
C VAL A 285 15.92 11.01 5.43
N CYS A 286 15.88 11.03 6.78
CA CYS A 286 15.68 12.25 7.55
C CYS A 286 16.78 13.27 7.28
N GLN A 287 18.05 12.86 7.19
CA GLN A 287 19.17 13.75 6.86
C GLN A 287 19.03 14.33 5.44
N GLN A 288 18.63 13.53 4.46
CA GLN A 288 18.38 13.99 3.09
C GLN A 288 17.26 15.03 3.05
N ILE A 289 16.13 14.76 3.72
CA ILE A 289 14.99 15.69 3.79
C ILE A 289 15.41 16.99 4.49
N ALA A 290 16.05 16.92 5.66
CA ALA A 290 16.53 18.08 6.40
C ALA A 290 17.57 18.90 5.60
N GLY A 291 18.36 18.23 4.74
CA GLY A 291 19.30 18.85 3.81
C GLY A 291 18.66 19.49 2.58
N GLY A 292 17.33 19.47 2.45
CA GLY A 292 16.60 20.14 1.36
C GLY A 292 16.22 19.23 0.18
N GLU A 293 16.34 17.90 0.28
CA GLU A 293 15.86 17.01 -0.79
C GLU A 293 14.35 16.99 -0.85
N ASN A 294 13.78 17.64 -1.87
CA ASN A 294 12.33 17.76 -2.07
C ASN A 294 11.75 16.67 -2.96
N ALA A 295 12.56 15.89 -3.65
CA ALA A 295 12.08 14.79 -4.48
C ALA A 295 11.59 13.61 -3.64
N ILE A 296 12.05 13.48 -2.39
CA ILE A 296 11.50 12.51 -1.43
C ILE A 296 10.18 13.07 -0.91
N MET A 297 9.09 12.69 -1.58
CA MET A 297 7.74 13.16 -1.25
C MET A 297 7.05 12.27 -0.21
N GLY A 298 7.58 11.08 0.04
CA GLY A 298 6.98 10.16 1.01
C GLY A 298 7.87 8.99 1.39
N VAL A 299 7.43 8.29 2.42
CA VAL A 299 8.09 7.10 2.96
C VAL A 299 7.06 6.00 3.26
N MET A 300 7.51 4.74 3.22
CA MET A 300 6.72 3.58 3.61
C MET A 300 7.45 2.80 4.71
N ILE A 301 6.71 2.40 5.76
CA ILE A 301 7.29 1.78 6.96
C ILE A 301 6.45 0.59 7.38
N GLU A 302 7.07 -0.56 7.64
CA GLU A 302 6.42 -1.73 8.21
C GLU A 302 6.54 -1.72 9.73
N SER A 303 5.41 -1.50 10.39
CA SER A 303 5.29 -1.27 11.83
C SER A 303 4.08 -2.01 12.40
N HIS A 304 4.18 -2.52 13.63
CA HIS A 304 3.06 -3.09 14.36
C HIS A 304 3.15 -2.76 15.87
N LEU A 305 2.16 -3.22 16.67
CA LEU A 305 2.16 -3.02 18.13
C LEU A 305 3.38 -3.67 18.80
N VAL A 306 3.74 -4.88 18.34
CA VAL A 306 4.87 -5.68 18.82
C VAL A 306 5.85 -5.91 17.68
N GLU A 307 7.14 -5.74 17.95
CA GLU A 307 8.20 -5.89 16.95
C GLU A 307 8.43 -7.33 16.50
N GLY A 308 9.03 -7.47 15.31
CA GLY A 308 9.40 -8.74 14.72
C GLY A 308 8.24 -9.40 13.97
N ASN A 309 8.33 -10.72 13.85
CA ASN A 309 7.30 -11.57 13.26
C ASN A 309 7.18 -12.91 14.00
N GLN A 310 6.16 -13.67 13.65
CA GLN A 310 5.87 -15.01 14.18
C GLN A 310 5.38 -15.93 13.07
N SER A 311 5.52 -17.23 13.25
CA SER A 311 5.10 -18.23 12.26
C SER A 311 3.69 -18.73 12.55
N LEU A 312 2.89 -18.89 11.51
CA LEU A 312 1.58 -19.58 11.58
C LEU A 312 1.74 -21.11 11.75
N GLU A 313 2.90 -21.65 11.42
CA GLU A 313 3.17 -23.10 11.45
C GLU A 313 3.79 -23.56 12.78
N SER A 314 4.05 -22.66 13.73
CA SER A 314 4.70 -23.00 14.99
C SER A 314 3.84 -23.88 15.92
N GLY A 315 2.52 -23.89 15.74
CA GLY A 315 1.58 -24.52 16.67
C GLY A 315 1.39 -23.79 17.99
N GLU A 316 2.13 -22.71 18.22
CA GLU A 316 2.02 -21.87 19.42
C GLU A 316 0.93 -20.81 19.27
N PRO A 317 0.28 -20.39 20.36
CA PRO A 317 -0.66 -19.26 20.31
C PRO A 317 0.01 -18.01 19.77
N LEU A 318 -0.68 -17.31 18.87
CA LEU A 318 -0.16 -16.08 18.28
C LEU A 318 -0.05 -14.96 19.32
N THR A 319 1.08 -14.28 19.31
CA THR A 319 1.27 -13.05 20.09
C THR A 319 0.42 -11.94 19.47
N TYR A 320 -0.46 -11.34 20.26
CA TYR A 320 -1.30 -10.22 19.85
C TYR A 320 -0.46 -9.04 19.34
N GLY A 321 -0.84 -8.46 18.22
CA GLY A 321 -0.18 -7.29 17.65
C GLY A 321 1.21 -7.54 17.04
N LYS A 322 1.58 -8.81 16.77
CA LYS A 322 2.84 -9.20 16.13
C LYS A 322 2.58 -9.74 14.73
N SER A 323 3.38 -9.34 13.76
CA SER A 323 3.22 -9.72 12.34
C SER A 323 3.31 -11.23 12.11
N VAL A 324 2.46 -11.77 11.24
CA VAL A 324 2.53 -13.16 10.74
C VAL A 324 3.17 -13.27 9.34
N THR A 325 3.67 -12.15 8.82
CA THR A 325 4.38 -12.09 7.54
C THR A 325 5.77 -11.48 7.76
N ASP A 326 6.17 -10.42 7.05
CA ASP A 326 7.49 -9.82 7.25
C ASP A 326 7.56 -9.12 8.62
N ALA A 327 8.76 -9.12 9.22
CA ALA A 327 8.99 -8.53 10.53
C ALA A 327 8.85 -7.00 10.49
N CYS A 328 8.14 -6.46 11.47
CA CYS A 328 7.84 -5.03 11.62
C CYS A 328 8.63 -4.41 12.78
N ILE A 329 8.85 -3.09 12.76
CA ILE A 329 9.26 -2.35 13.96
C ILE A 329 8.11 -2.31 14.96
N GLY A 330 8.42 -2.15 16.24
CA GLY A 330 7.45 -2.03 17.32
C GLY A 330 6.89 -0.60 17.46
N TRP A 331 5.97 -0.45 18.42
CA TRP A 331 5.29 0.84 18.62
C TRP A 331 6.25 1.97 19.06
N GLU A 332 7.21 1.70 19.92
CA GLU A 332 8.18 2.71 20.39
C GLU A 332 9.05 3.25 19.24
N ASP A 333 9.53 2.37 18.37
CA ASP A 333 10.28 2.77 17.17
C ASP A 333 9.37 3.54 16.20
N THR A 334 8.10 3.17 16.12
CA THR A 334 7.09 3.87 15.30
C THR A 334 6.93 5.32 15.72
N GLU A 335 6.75 5.57 17.00
CA GLU A 335 6.65 6.93 17.54
C GLU A 335 7.95 7.72 17.31
N THR A 336 9.09 7.08 17.55
CA THR A 336 10.41 7.68 17.36
C THR A 336 10.63 8.12 15.92
N ILE A 337 10.40 7.22 14.95
CA ILE A 337 10.66 7.55 13.53
C ILE A 337 9.69 8.61 12.99
N LEU A 338 8.42 8.59 13.40
CA LEU A 338 7.46 9.61 12.99
C LEU A 338 7.86 11.00 13.49
N ARG A 339 8.34 11.13 14.72
CA ARG A 339 8.84 12.40 15.26
C ARG A 339 10.10 12.87 14.53
N GLN A 340 11.05 11.97 14.25
CA GLN A 340 12.25 12.29 13.48
C GLN A 340 11.92 12.78 12.07
N LEU A 341 10.97 12.15 11.38
CA LEU A 341 10.51 12.59 10.06
C LEU A 341 9.86 13.98 10.12
N ALA A 342 9.04 14.24 11.13
CA ALA A 342 8.43 15.56 11.31
C ALA A 342 9.49 16.64 11.57
N ASP A 343 10.50 16.35 12.40
CA ASP A 343 11.60 17.28 12.68
C ASP A 343 12.46 17.51 11.42
N ALA A 344 12.68 16.50 10.58
CA ALA A 344 13.35 16.65 9.30
C ALA A 344 12.58 17.57 8.34
N VAL A 345 11.25 17.47 8.28
CA VAL A 345 10.39 18.38 7.49
C VAL A 345 10.46 19.81 8.03
N LYS A 346 10.43 20.00 9.35
CA LYS A 346 10.63 21.34 9.96
C LYS A 346 11.99 21.93 9.58
N ALA A 347 13.06 21.13 9.69
CA ALA A 347 14.42 21.57 9.32
C ALA A 347 14.53 21.92 7.82
N ARG A 348 13.81 21.22 6.95
CA ARG A 348 13.74 21.56 5.50
C ARG A 348 13.10 22.92 5.24
N ARG A 349 12.15 23.32 6.09
CA ARG A 349 11.46 24.63 5.98
C ARG A 349 12.27 25.80 6.47
N GLY A 350 13.33 25.58 7.24
CA GLY A 350 14.21 26.60 7.82
C GLY A 350 13.74 27.03 9.20
#